data_c331b1956028fda43d39808d8f29537a
#
_entry.id   c331b1956028fda43d39808d8f29537a
#
_cell.length_a   1.000
_cell.length_b   1.000
_cell.length_c   1.000
_cell.angle_alpha   90.00
_cell.angle_beta   90.00
_cell.angle_gamma   90.00
#
_symmetry.space_group_name_H-M   'P 1'
#
loop_
_entity.id
_entity.type
_entity.pdbx_description
1 polymer ?
#
loop_
_entity_poly.entity_id
_entity_poly.type
_entity_poly.pdbx_seq_one_letter_code
_entity_poly.pdbx_strand_id
1 'polypeptide(L)'
;MKTWLLLAALALAPQAGSAKLVEQQMEVPVEVKNAYGKASAQAIKVTVFVDDSTPEPRPVLVINHGRAADAADRAALGRARYSDASRWFASQGFVVAVPTRVGYGVSGGDDVEDSGECNRKNYPPIYAAAAQQTLTVLDVMLARPDTAKDRSVVLGQSVGGATSIAVAALNPPGIVATINFAGGGGGNPKTQPREPCAPSSLERMFADYGRSAHVPTLWIYTENDLFMGPKYPRQWFEAFRKTGGDGEFVQFPPHGDDGHNLFTRFPQTWKPVVAEFLRKQGYAIKETP
;
A
#
# COMPACT_ATOMS: atom_id res chain seq x y z
N MET A 1 -56.17 -47.86 -20.56
CA MET A 1 -54.75 -47.52 -20.83
C MET A 1 -54.51 -46.09 -20.35
N LYS A 2 -53.80 -45.87 -19.22
CA LYS A 2 -53.46 -44.54 -18.68
C LYS A 2 -52.02 -44.26 -19.00
N THR A 3 -51.75 -43.31 -19.90
CA THR A 3 -50.43 -42.87 -20.31
C THR A 3 -49.92 -41.86 -19.31
N TRP A 4 -48.80 -42.17 -18.60
CA TRP A 4 -48.09 -41.25 -17.69
C TRP A 4 -47.07 -40.49 -18.52
N LEU A 5 -47.23 -39.18 -18.58
CA LEU A 5 -46.20 -38.24 -19.11
C LEU A 5 -45.20 -37.93 -17.99
N LEU A 6 -43.97 -38.39 -18.15
CA LEU A 6 -42.83 -38.01 -17.31
C LEU A 6 -42.33 -36.64 -17.77
N LEU A 7 -42.55 -35.62 -16.96
CA LEU A 7 -41.89 -34.31 -17.11
C LEU A 7 -40.44 -34.41 -16.55
N ALA A 8 -39.46 -34.39 -17.45
CA ALA A 8 -38.06 -34.25 -17.05
C ALA A 8 -37.78 -32.76 -16.72
N ALA A 9 -37.53 -32.46 -15.44
CA ALA A 9 -37.03 -31.15 -15.01
C ALA A 9 -35.56 -31.05 -15.37
N LEU A 10 -35.20 -30.24 -16.35
CA LEU A 10 -33.82 -29.82 -16.61
C LEU A 10 -33.39 -28.87 -15.48
N ALA A 11 -32.53 -29.35 -14.60
CA ALA A 11 -31.81 -28.49 -13.66
C ALA A 11 -30.74 -27.71 -14.43
N LEU A 12 -30.94 -26.41 -14.62
CA LEU A 12 -29.91 -25.52 -15.07
C LEU A 12 -28.85 -25.41 -13.94
N ALA A 13 -27.69 -26.03 -14.16
CA ALA A 13 -26.53 -25.81 -13.32
C ALA A 13 -26.07 -24.33 -13.48
N PRO A 14 -25.79 -23.60 -12.40
CA PRO A 14 -25.23 -22.27 -12.51
C PRO A 14 -23.91 -22.35 -13.28
N GLN A 15 -23.82 -21.68 -14.42
CA GLN A 15 -22.55 -21.50 -15.11
C GLN A 15 -21.65 -20.67 -14.17
N ALA A 16 -20.59 -21.27 -13.65
CA ALA A 16 -19.52 -20.54 -13.00
C ALA A 16 -18.95 -19.55 -14.02
N GLY A 17 -19.29 -18.27 -13.88
CA GLY A 17 -18.75 -17.20 -14.69
C GLY A 17 -17.21 -17.27 -14.63
N SER A 18 -16.56 -17.25 -15.79
CA SER A 18 -15.10 -17.14 -15.87
C SER A 18 -14.65 -15.93 -15.04
N ALA A 19 -13.77 -16.14 -14.07
CA ALA A 19 -13.19 -15.07 -13.28
C ALA A 19 -12.64 -13.97 -14.22
N LYS A 20 -13.19 -12.76 -14.11
CA LYS A 20 -12.78 -11.62 -14.95
C LYS A 20 -12.08 -10.59 -14.08
N LEU A 21 -10.76 -10.64 -14.08
CA LEU A 21 -9.95 -9.60 -13.47
C LEU A 21 -10.04 -8.34 -14.35
N VAL A 22 -10.66 -7.30 -13.82
CA VAL A 22 -10.85 -6.01 -14.48
C VAL A 22 -9.82 -5.02 -13.96
N GLU A 23 -9.16 -4.31 -14.89
CA GLU A 23 -8.31 -3.17 -14.60
C GLU A 23 -8.95 -1.91 -15.17
N GLN A 24 -9.19 -0.94 -14.31
CA GLN A 24 -9.82 0.34 -14.65
C GLN A 24 -8.90 1.50 -14.30
N GLN A 25 -9.13 2.64 -14.93
CA GLN A 25 -8.49 3.90 -14.57
C GLN A 25 -9.55 4.91 -14.19
N MET A 26 -9.25 5.71 -13.18
CA MET A 26 -10.09 6.83 -12.79
C MET A 26 -9.25 8.03 -12.37
N GLU A 27 -9.89 9.17 -12.28
CA GLU A 27 -9.29 10.39 -11.76
C GLU A 27 -9.93 10.73 -10.42
N VAL A 28 -9.09 11.11 -9.45
CA VAL A 28 -9.53 11.52 -8.13
C VAL A 28 -9.01 12.92 -7.85
N PRO A 29 -9.87 13.92 -7.65
CA PRO A 29 -9.46 15.25 -7.22
C PRO A 29 -8.83 15.18 -5.83
N VAL A 30 -7.63 15.75 -5.69
CA VAL A 30 -6.93 15.84 -4.40
C VAL A 30 -6.48 17.28 -4.16
N GLU A 31 -6.48 17.68 -2.91
CA GLU A 31 -5.82 18.89 -2.44
C GLU A 31 -4.80 18.50 -1.38
N VAL A 32 -3.56 18.93 -1.55
CA VAL A 32 -2.44 18.54 -0.69
C VAL A 32 -1.49 19.71 -0.49
N LYS A 33 -0.88 19.82 0.69
CA LYS A 33 0.12 20.84 0.99
C LYS A 33 1.51 20.23 1.06
N ASN A 34 2.49 20.91 0.49
CA ASN A 34 3.89 20.54 0.65
C ASN A 34 4.45 20.96 2.04
N ALA A 35 5.72 20.64 2.30
CA ALA A 35 6.41 20.95 3.56
C ALA A 35 6.48 22.48 3.89
N TYR A 36 6.22 23.33 2.91
CA TYR A 36 6.24 24.79 3.06
C TYR A 36 4.82 25.39 3.14
N GLY A 37 3.80 24.55 3.19
CA GLY A 37 2.40 24.99 3.26
C GLY A 37 1.78 25.40 1.92
N LYS A 38 2.53 25.31 0.79
CA LYS A 38 1.98 25.57 -0.55
C LYS A 38 0.99 24.46 -0.90
N ALA A 39 -0.25 24.86 -1.20
CA ALA A 39 -1.29 23.95 -1.65
C ALA A 39 -1.13 23.62 -3.15
N SER A 40 -1.42 22.35 -3.48
CA SER A 40 -1.58 21.87 -4.86
C SER A 40 -2.92 21.15 -4.94
N ALA A 41 -3.77 21.58 -5.87
CA ALA A 41 -5.09 20.99 -6.12
C ALA A 41 -5.13 20.50 -7.57
N GLN A 42 -5.32 19.18 -7.76
CA GLN A 42 -5.39 18.56 -9.08
C GLN A 42 -6.02 17.18 -9.02
N ALA A 43 -6.40 16.63 -10.17
CA ALA A 43 -6.82 15.24 -10.28
C ALA A 43 -5.59 14.33 -10.42
N ILE A 44 -5.51 13.30 -9.58
CA ILE A 44 -4.51 12.24 -9.72
C ILE A 44 -5.10 11.03 -10.43
N LYS A 45 -4.24 10.26 -11.11
CA LYS A 45 -4.64 9.03 -11.79
C LYS A 45 -4.58 7.86 -10.80
N VAL A 46 -5.66 7.09 -10.74
CA VAL A 46 -5.78 5.91 -9.89
C VAL A 46 -6.04 4.68 -10.76
N THR A 47 -5.25 3.63 -10.58
CA THR A 47 -5.50 2.33 -11.21
C THR A 47 -6.29 1.48 -10.24
N VAL A 48 -7.40 0.90 -10.68
CA VAL A 48 -8.26 0.04 -9.86
C VAL A 48 -8.29 -1.37 -10.45
N PHE A 49 -8.07 -2.38 -9.60
CA PHE A 49 -8.21 -3.80 -9.95
C PHE A 49 -9.33 -4.43 -9.14
N VAL A 50 -10.17 -5.18 -9.82
CA VAL A 50 -11.30 -5.92 -9.23
C VAL A 50 -11.39 -7.29 -9.91
N ASP A 51 -11.65 -8.32 -9.13
CA ASP A 51 -12.07 -9.62 -9.65
C ASP A 51 -13.58 -9.75 -9.49
N ASP A 52 -14.31 -9.64 -10.60
CA ASP A 52 -15.77 -9.66 -10.63
C ASP A 52 -16.36 -11.00 -10.18
N SER A 53 -15.57 -12.06 -10.10
CA SER A 53 -16.00 -13.35 -9.56
C SER A 53 -16.03 -13.41 -8.03
N THR A 54 -15.49 -12.41 -7.34
CA THR A 54 -15.47 -12.36 -5.88
C THR A 54 -16.74 -11.73 -5.31
N PRO A 55 -17.23 -12.23 -4.13
CA PRO A 55 -18.46 -11.72 -3.53
C PRO A 55 -18.38 -10.23 -3.13
N GLU A 56 -19.52 -9.54 -3.24
CA GLU A 56 -19.72 -8.18 -2.72
C GLU A 56 -20.43 -8.22 -1.34
N PRO A 57 -20.26 -7.17 -0.51
CA PRO A 57 -19.35 -6.03 -0.70
C PRO A 57 -17.88 -6.40 -0.45
N ARG A 58 -16.97 -5.87 -1.26
CA ARG A 58 -15.54 -6.17 -1.22
C ARG A 58 -14.77 -5.19 -0.34
N PRO A 59 -13.82 -5.64 0.50
CA PRO A 59 -12.92 -4.73 1.20
C PRO A 59 -12.05 -3.93 0.22
N VAL A 60 -11.70 -2.69 0.60
CA VAL A 60 -10.80 -1.86 -0.19
C VAL A 60 -9.36 -2.05 0.28
N LEU A 61 -8.42 -2.12 -0.67
CA LEU A 61 -6.99 -2.09 -0.40
C LEU A 61 -6.33 -0.99 -1.24
N VAL A 62 -5.65 -0.04 -0.58
CA VAL A 62 -4.90 1.02 -1.28
C VAL A 62 -3.42 0.69 -1.24
N ILE A 63 -2.76 0.67 -2.43
CA ILE A 63 -1.31 0.44 -2.56
C ILE A 63 -0.59 1.75 -2.88
N ASN A 64 0.26 2.22 -1.98
CA ASN A 64 1.08 3.41 -2.15
C ASN A 64 2.44 3.09 -2.76
N HIS A 65 2.82 3.80 -3.84
CA HIS A 65 4.12 3.63 -4.47
C HIS A 65 5.25 4.32 -3.69
N GLY A 66 6.50 3.90 -3.97
CA GLY A 66 7.71 4.52 -3.46
C GLY A 66 8.02 5.87 -4.11
N ARG A 67 9.20 6.42 -3.79
CA ARG A 67 9.71 7.67 -4.34
C ARG A 67 11.09 7.44 -4.96
N ALA A 68 11.26 7.79 -6.22
CA ALA A 68 12.58 7.89 -6.83
C ALA A 68 13.32 9.14 -6.34
N ALA A 69 14.64 9.03 -6.14
CA ALA A 69 15.46 10.15 -5.69
C ALA A 69 15.46 11.29 -6.72
N ASP A 70 15.62 10.95 -7.98
CA ASP A 70 15.75 11.92 -9.06
C ASP A 70 14.39 12.39 -9.59
N ALA A 71 14.28 13.67 -9.93
CA ALA A 71 13.05 14.26 -10.47
C ALA A 71 12.66 13.66 -11.83
N ALA A 72 13.65 13.36 -12.69
CA ALA A 72 13.42 12.71 -13.97
C ALA A 72 12.82 11.32 -13.80
N ASP A 73 13.32 10.53 -12.84
CA ASP A 73 12.79 9.18 -12.54
C ASP A 73 11.37 9.26 -11.95
N ARG A 74 11.07 10.29 -11.14
CA ARG A 74 9.70 10.51 -10.65
C ARG A 74 8.73 10.85 -11.79
N ALA A 75 9.13 11.71 -12.71
CA ALA A 75 8.33 12.06 -13.87
C ALA A 75 8.16 10.86 -14.82
N ALA A 76 9.17 10.00 -14.92
CA ALA A 76 9.16 8.80 -15.76
C ALA A 76 8.43 7.59 -15.14
N LEU A 77 7.91 7.69 -13.91
CA LEU A 77 7.21 6.58 -13.23
C LEU A 77 6.07 5.99 -14.06
N GLY A 78 5.49 6.78 -14.97
CA GLY A 78 4.30 6.37 -15.70
C GLY A 78 3.09 6.30 -14.75
N ARG A 79 2.32 5.23 -14.87
CA ARG A 79 1.16 4.94 -14.02
C ARG A 79 1.53 3.89 -12.97
N ALA A 80 1.34 4.20 -11.70
CA ALA A 80 1.54 3.23 -10.63
C ALA A 80 0.50 2.09 -10.75
N ARG A 81 0.94 0.83 -10.70
CA ARG A 81 0.08 -0.35 -10.92
C ARG A 81 0.36 -1.49 -9.94
N TYR A 82 1.61 -1.81 -9.66
CA TYR A 82 1.98 -3.01 -8.92
C TYR A 82 1.21 -4.26 -9.39
N SER A 83 1.20 -4.49 -10.70
CA SER A 83 0.25 -5.38 -11.40
C SER A 83 0.12 -6.76 -10.77
N ASP A 84 1.24 -7.42 -10.41
CA ASP A 84 1.21 -8.76 -9.85
C ASP A 84 0.61 -8.79 -8.44
N ALA A 85 1.01 -7.84 -7.60
CA ALA A 85 0.45 -7.70 -6.25
C ALA A 85 -1.03 -7.30 -6.32
N SER A 86 -1.38 -6.32 -7.16
CA SER A 86 -2.76 -5.85 -7.31
C SER A 86 -3.69 -6.95 -7.79
N ARG A 87 -3.27 -7.76 -8.76
CA ARG A 87 -4.04 -8.91 -9.25
C ARG A 87 -4.20 -9.98 -8.17
N TRP A 88 -3.13 -10.24 -7.41
CA TRP A 88 -3.22 -11.19 -6.32
C TRP A 88 -4.22 -10.74 -5.25
N PHE A 89 -4.15 -9.48 -4.79
CA PHE A 89 -5.12 -8.97 -3.82
C PHE A 89 -6.54 -8.95 -4.37
N ALA A 90 -6.74 -8.58 -5.65
CA ALA A 90 -8.06 -8.63 -6.28
C ALA A 90 -8.62 -10.07 -6.29
N SER A 91 -7.79 -11.08 -6.60
CA SER A 91 -8.21 -12.49 -6.53
C SER A 91 -8.53 -12.98 -5.11
N GLN A 92 -8.02 -12.26 -4.08
CA GLN A 92 -8.38 -12.47 -2.68
C GLN A 92 -9.67 -11.73 -2.27
N GLY A 93 -10.33 -11.04 -3.18
CA GLY A 93 -11.60 -10.38 -2.95
C GLY A 93 -11.50 -8.89 -2.61
N PHE A 94 -10.35 -8.25 -2.77
CA PHE A 94 -10.22 -6.81 -2.56
C PHE A 94 -10.57 -6.00 -3.83
N VAL A 95 -11.16 -4.82 -3.64
CA VAL A 95 -11.04 -3.72 -4.62
C VAL A 95 -9.71 -3.04 -4.33
N VAL A 96 -8.77 -3.14 -5.29
CA VAL A 96 -7.40 -2.62 -5.12
C VAL A 96 -7.28 -1.29 -5.84
N ALA A 97 -6.96 -0.22 -5.14
CA ALA A 97 -6.70 1.11 -5.70
C ALA A 97 -5.22 1.46 -5.59
N VAL A 98 -4.63 1.89 -6.70
CA VAL A 98 -3.21 2.27 -6.78
C VAL A 98 -3.11 3.69 -7.29
N PRO A 99 -3.05 4.71 -6.40
CA PRO A 99 -2.86 6.09 -6.82
C PRO A 99 -1.46 6.32 -7.38
N THR A 100 -1.37 7.10 -8.47
CA THR A 100 -0.15 7.79 -8.88
C THR A 100 -0.23 9.19 -8.27
N ARG A 101 0.54 9.44 -7.21
CA ARG A 101 0.39 10.67 -6.40
C ARG A 101 0.84 11.94 -7.15
N VAL A 102 0.48 13.10 -6.63
CA VAL A 102 0.92 14.41 -7.12
C VAL A 102 2.46 14.47 -7.16
N GLY A 103 3.02 14.98 -8.26
CA GLY A 103 4.47 15.06 -8.51
C GLY A 103 5.06 13.83 -9.19
N TYR A 104 4.22 12.83 -9.57
CA TYR A 104 4.70 11.58 -10.17
C TYR A 104 4.00 11.26 -11.50
N GLY A 105 4.79 10.77 -12.45
CA GLY A 105 4.35 10.12 -13.68
C GLY A 105 3.15 10.78 -14.34
N VAL A 106 2.12 10.01 -14.64
CA VAL A 106 0.92 10.46 -15.37
C VAL A 106 0.05 11.46 -14.61
N SER A 107 0.21 11.61 -13.30
CA SER A 107 -0.48 12.64 -12.52
C SER A 107 0.24 13.99 -12.60
N GLY A 108 1.57 14.00 -12.73
CA GLY A 108 2.35 15.22 -12.81
C GLY A 108 2.19 16.13 -11.58
N GLY A 109 2.39 17.41 -11.77
CA GLY A 109 2.25 18.42 -10.73
C GLY A 109 3.53 18.72 -9.94
N ASP A 110 3.41 19.57 -8.91
CA ASP A 110 4.52 19.93 -8.03
C ASP A 110 5.02 18.74 -7.21
N ASP A 111 6.30 18.73 -6.84
CA ASP A 111 6.86 17.78 -5.89
C ASP A 111 6.41 18.13 -4.45
N VAL A 112 5.27 17.62 -4.05
CA VAL A 112 4.71 17.85 -2.71
C VAL A 112 5.36 16.97 -1.63
N GLU A 113 6.17 16.00 -2.04
CA GLU A 113 6.87 15.05 -1.17
C GLU A 113 8.38 15.33 -1.08
N ASP A 114 8.79 16.58 -1.32
CA ASP A 114 10.18 16.98 -1.09
C ASP A 114 10.46 17.15 0.40
N SER A 115 11.37 16.32 0.93
CA SER A 115 11.81 16.34 2.33
C SER A 115 13.05 17.20 2.59
N GLY A 116 13.56 17.89 1.58
CA GLY A 116 14.77 18.72 1.65
C GLY A 116 16.09 17.93 1.53
N GLU A 117 17.19 18.63 1.75
CA GLU A 117 18.54 18.10 1.62
C GLU A 117 18.87 17.02 2.66
N CYS A 118 19.82 16.12 2.34
CA CYS A 118 20.14 14.94 3.16
C CYS A 118 20.46 15.29 4.62
N ASN A 119 21.16 16.36 4.87
CA ASN A 119 21.58 16.83 6.19
C ASN A 119 20.47 17.58 6.97
N ARG A 120 19.35 17.93 6.33
CA ARG A 120 18.23 18.69 6.92
C ARG A 120 16.86 18.16 6.49
N LYS A 121 16.72 16.82 6.51
CA LYS A 121 15.45 16.17 6.16
C LYS A 121 14.30 16.57 7.09
N ASN A 122 13.16 16.92 6.49
CA ASN A 122 11.90 17.12 7.18
C ASN A 122 10.88 16.08 6.65
N TYR A 123 10.81 14.92 7.32
CA TYR A 123 9.99 13.80 6.87
C TYR A 123 8.48 13.93 7.16
N PRO A 124 8.02 14.43 8.33
CA PRO A 124 6.59 14.38 8.67
C PRO A 124 5.67 15.01 7.61
N PRO A 125 5.97 16.19 7.02
CA PRO A 125 5.08 16.80 6.02
C PRO A 125 4.91 15.96 4.75
N ILE A 126 5.94 15.24 4.30
CA ILE A 126 5.82 14.46 3.06
C ILE A 126 4.92 13.24 3.25
N TYR A 127 5.01 12.59 4.41
CA TYR A 127 4.12 11.47 4.73
C TYR A 127 2.70 11.94 5.02
N ALA A 128 2.52 13.12 5.60
CA ALA A 128 1.20 13.74 5.75
C ALA A 128 0.56 14.02 4.39
N ALA A 129 1.33 14.59 3.43
CA ALA A 129 0.86 14.84 2.07
C ALA A 129 0.47 13.55 1.33
N ALA A 130 1.29 12.49 1.47
CA ALA A 130 1.00 11.19 0.86
C ALA A 130 -0.19 10.50 1.54
N ALA A 131 -0.30 10.57 2.87
CA ALA A 131 -1.42 10.00 3.63
C ALA A 131 -2.75 10.70 3.28
N GLN A 132 -2.76 12.02 3.12
CA GLN A 132 -3.95 12.76 2.72
C GLN A 132 -4.46 12.31 1.34
N GLN A 133 -3.58 12.14 0.35
CA GLN A 133 -3.97 11.62 -0.96
C GLN A 133 -4.50 10.19 -0.86
N THR A 134 -3.86 9.35 -0.04
CA THR A 134 -4.30 7.97 0.23
C THR A 134 -5.72 7.95 0.79
N LEU A 135 -6.03 8.79 1.77
CA LEU A 135 -7.34 8.86 2.40
C LEU A 135 -8.40 9.41 1.43
N THR A 136 -8.08 10.44 0.65
CA THR A 136 -8.99 10.94 -0.40
C THR A 136 -9.35 9.85 -1.41
N VAL A 137 -8.37 9.05 -1.85
CA VAL A 137 -8.64 7.91 -2.74
C VAL A 137 -9.47 6.84 -2.04
N LEU A 138 -9.17 6.54 -0.77
CA LEU A 138 -9.96 5.59 0.02
C LEU A 138 -11.43 6.04 0.13
N ASP A 139 -11.69 7.31 0.42
CA ASP A 139 -13.06 7.84 0.52
C ASP A 139 -13.84 7.65 -0.79
N VAL A 140 -13.19 7.93 -1.93
CA VAL A 140 -13.80 7.69 -3.26
C VAL A 140 -14.06 6.20 -3.48
N MET A 141 -13.15 5.32 -3.08
CA MET A 141 -13.36 3.87 -3.20
C MET A 141 -14.48 3.40 -2.27
N LEU A 142 -14.57 3.92 -1.05
CA LEU A 142 -15.63 3.59 -0.11
C LEU A 142 -17.01 4.13 -0.55
N ALA A 143 -17.08 5.15 -1.40
CA ALA A 143 -18.35 5.62 -1.97
C ALA A 143 -18.96 4.66 -3.01
N ARG A 144 -18.19 3.70 -3.54
CA ARG A 144 -18.66 2.70 -4.51
C ARG A 144 -19.69 1.76 -3.86
N PRO A 145 -20.74 1.33 -4.61
CA PRO A 145 -21.75 0.41 -4.07
C PRO A 145 -21.23 -1.00 -3.79
N ASP A 146 -20.18 -1.44 -4.51
CA ASP A 146 -19.60 -2.78 -4.46
C ASP A 146 -18.52 -2.93 -3.36
N THR A 147 -18.31 -1.90 -2.50
CA THR A 147 -17.26 -1.92 -1.45
C THR A 147 -17.81 -1.95 -0.04
N ALA A 148 -17.13 -2.71 0.83
CA ALA A 148 -17.35 -2.69 2.28
C ALA A 148 -16.79 -1.39 2.89
N LYS A 149 -17.52 -0.78 3.85
CA LYS A 149 -17.22 0.54 4.38
C LYS A 149 -16.29 0.53 5.60
N ASP A 150 -16.10 -0.61 6.22
CA ASP A 150 -15.50 -0.79 7.53
C ASP A 150 -14.31 -1.77 7.55
N ARG A 151 -13.84 -2.20 6.38
CA ARG A 151 -12.80 -3.23 6.25
C ARG A 151 -11.80 -2.87 5.16
N SER A 152 -11.03 -1.83 5.39
CA SER A 152 -10.00 -1.39 4.44
C SER A 152 -8.59 -1.71 4.95
N VAL A 153 -7.68 -1.90 4.02
CA VAL A 153 -6.25 -2.09 4.26
C VAL A 153 -5.46 -1.04 3.48
N VAL A 154 -4.43 -0.48 4.07
CA VAL A 154 -3.48 0.39 3.37
C VAL A 154 -2.11 -0.28 3.36
N LEU A 155 -1.54 -0.39 2.17
CA LEU A 155 -0.25 -1.01 1.93
C LEU A 155 0.63 -0.04 1.14
N GLY A 156 1.94 -0.14 1.30
CA GLY A 156 2.85 0.58 0.43
C GLY A 156 4.28 0.08 0.47
N GLN A 157 5.08 0.57 -0.46
CA GLN A 157 6.50 0.28 -0.58
C GLN A 157 7.33 1.54 -0.42
N SER A 158 8.47 1.48 0.28
CA SER A 158 9.41 2.59 0.44
C SER A 158 8.73 3.80 1.09
N VAL A 159 8.75 4.98 0.47
CA VAL A 159 7.95 6.14 0.94
C VAL A 159 6.48 5.75 1.12
N GLY A 160 5.91 4.97 0.21
CA GLY A 160 4.55 4.44 0.35
C GLY A 160 4.36 3.53 1.57
N GLY A 161 5.38 2.74 1.92
CA GLY A 161 5.37 1.90 3.12
C GLY A 161 5.31 2.73 4.40
N ALA A 162 6.15 3.75 4.53
CA ALA A 162 6.10 4.68 5.65
C ALA A 162 4.80 5.50 5.66
N THR A 163 4.24 5.80 4.47
CA THR A 163 2.90 6.43 4.35
C THR A 163 1.80 5.55 4.96
N SER A 164 1.87 4.22 4.79
CA SER A 164 0.90 3.30 5.43
C SER A 164 0.92 3.44 6.95
N ILE A 165 2.08 3.62 7.55
CA ILE A 165 2.21 3.83 9.00
C ILE A 165 1.73 5.24 9.41
N ALA A 166 1.97 6.26 8.57
CA ALA A 166 1.40 7.59 8.79
C ALA A 166 -0.14 7.57 8.76
N VAL A 167 -0.74 6.79 7.85
CA VAL A 167 -2.20 6.56 7.82
C VAL A 167 -2.67 5.85 9.07
N ALA A 168 -1.96 4.79 9.53
CA ALA A 168 -2.30 4.11 10.79
C ALA A 168 -2.33 5.07 11.98
N ALA A 169 -1.39 6.02 12.05
CA ALA A 169 -1.32 7.01 13.12
C ALA A 169 -2.48 8.02 13.14
N LEU A 170 -3.18 8.19 12.02
CA LEU A 170 -4.38 9.03 11.91
C LEU A 170 -5.66 8.31 12.38
N ASN A 171 -5.63 6.99 12.53
CA ASN A 171 -6.76 6.14 12.92
C ASN A 171 -8.06 6.42 12.13
N PRO A 172 -8.03 6.47 10.81
CA PRO A 172 -9.21 6.76 10.03
C PRO A 172 -10.23 5.61 10.19
N PRO A 173 -11.54 5.93 10.29
CA PRO A 173 -12.57 4.92 10.40
C PRO A 173 -12.51 3.91 9.23
N GLY A 174 -12.74 2.64 9.53
CA GLY A 174 -12.83 1.59 8.52
C GLY A 174 -11.48 1.03 8.03
N ILE A 175 -10.34 1.58 8.42
CA ILE A 175 -9.04 0.92 8.22
C ILE A 175 -8.78 -0.04 9.37
N VAL A 176 -8.57 -1.31 9.07
CA VAL A 176 -8.38 -2.38 10.08
C VAL A 176 -6.95 -2.91 10.13
N ALA A 177 -6.12 -2.61 9.13
CA ALA A 177 -4.72 -3.02 9.09
C ALA A 177 -3.91 -2.14 8.13
N THR A 178 -2.60 -2.03 8.39
CA THR A 178 -1.66 -1.44 7.44
C THR A 178 -0.43 -2.33 7.23
N ILE A 179 0.15 -2.27 6.02
CA ILE A 179 1.30 -3.10 5.64
C ILE A 179 2.40 -2.20 5.05
N ASN A 180 3.56 -2.29 5.62
CA ASN A 180 4.73 -1.50 5.29
C ASN A 180 5.84 -2.38 4.69
N PHE A 181 6.07 -2.27 3.38
CA PHE A 181 7.19 -2.90 2.69
C PHE A 181 8.35 -1.94 2.54
N ALA A 182 9.50 -2.26 3.13
CA ALA A 182 10.74 -1.49 3.02
C ALA A 182 10.55 0.02 3.27
N GLY A 183 9.63 0.37 4.19
CA GLY A 183 9.19 1.75 4.40
C GLY A 183 10.25 2.63 5.03
N GLY A 184 10.33 3.84 4.51
CA GLY A 184 11.30 4.84 4.94
C GLY A 184 11.52 5.89 3.86
N GLY A 185 12.57 6.66 4.00
CA GLY A 185 12.92 7.72 3.04
C GLY A 185 14.39 8.12 3.13
N GLY A 186 14.84 8.88 2.14
CA GLY A 186 16.21 9.42 2.12
C GLY A 186 17.30 8.41 1.73
N GLY A 187 16.95 7.18 1.37
CA GLY A 187 17.91 6.22 0.85
C GLY A 187 18.33 6.54 -0.58
N ASN A 188 19.61 6.36 -0.90
CA ASN A 188 20.15 6.43 -2.25
C ASN A 188 21.24 5.37 -2.42
N PRO A 189 20.95 4.23 -3.07
CA PRO A 189 21.90 3.14 -3.21
C PRO A 189 23.12 3.47 -4.06
N LYS A 190 23.06 4.54 -4.89
CA LYS A 190 24.18 4.96 -5.74
C LYS A 190 25.24 5.76 -4.97
N THR A 191 24.82 6.57 -4.02
CA THR A 191 25.71 7.51 -3.30
C THR A 191 26.01 7.09 -1.89
N GLN A 192 25.06 6.44 -1.20
CA GLN A 192 25.20 5.99 0.19
C GLN A 192 24.36 4.74 0.44
N PRO A 193 24.79 3.58 -0.11
CA PRO A 193 24.04 2.33 0.03
C PRO A 193 23.88 1.94 1.50
N ARG A 194 22.66 1.54 1.87
CA ARG A 194 22.25 1.11 3.22
C ARG A 194 22.26 2.19 4.31
N GLU A 195 22.52 3.44 3.94
CA GLU A 195 22.60 4.57 4.88
C GLU A 195 21.58 5.66 4.48
N PRO A 196 20.34 5.59 4.95
CA PRO A 196 19.35 6.62 4.64
C PRO A 196 19.70 7.96 5.29
N CYS A 197 19.33 9.05 4.64
CA CYS A 197 19.53 10.39 5.17
C CYS A 197 18.76 10.59 6.49
N ALA A 198 19.43 11.16 7.50
CA ALA A 198 18.84 11.51 8.80
C ALA A 198 17.97 10.38 9.42
N PRO A 199 18.51 9.16 9.62
CA PRO A 199 17.73 8.01 10.08
C PRO A 199 17.11 8.22 11.47
N SER A 200 17.74 9.00 12.34
CA SER A 200 17.18 9.36 13.65
C SER A 200 15.94 10.28 13.56
N SER A 201 15.78 11.01 12.45
CA SER A 201 14.55 11.78 12.22
C SER A 201 13.37 10.87 11.83
N LEU A 202 13.64 9.81 11.07
CA LEU A 202 12.65 8.74 10.80
C LEU A 202 12.31 8.00 12.08
N GLU A 203 13.28 7.68 12.91
CA GLU A 203 13.06 7.01 14.21
C GLU A 203 12.12 7.82 15.10
N ARG A 204 12.37 9.12 15.26
CA ARG A 204 11.47 10.01 16.03
C ARG A 204 10.07 10.07 15.41
N MET A 205 9.98 10.20 14.12
CA MET A 205 8.70 10.23 13.41
C MET A 205 7.91 8.93 13.63
N PHE A 206 8.54 7.77 13.51
CA PHE A 206 7.86 6.50 13.77
C PHE A 206 7.50 6.32 15.25
N ALA A 207 8.32 6.81 16.18
CA ALA A 207 7.95 6.87 17.59
C ALA A 207 6.71 7.74 17.83
N ASP A 208 6.60 8.89 17.14
CA ASP A 208 5.42 9.75 17.23
C ASP A 208 4.18 9.06 16.65
N TYR A 209 4.31 8.35 15.53
CA TYR A 209 3.22 7.56 14.96
C TYR A 209 2.77 6.42 15.89
N GLY A 210 3.70 5.77 16.59
CA GLY A 210 3.37 4.71 17.55
C GLY A 210 2.53 5.16 18.73
N ARG A 211 2.57 6.46 19.09
CA ARG A 211 1.74 7.01 20.18
C ARG A 211 0.26 7.05 19.84
N SER A 212 -0.06 7.15 18.57
CA SER A 212 -1.44 7.33 18.11
C SER A 212 -1.98 6.17 17.28
N ALA A 213 -1.14 5.33 16.69
CA ALA A 213 -1.59 4.22 15.86
C ALA A 213 -2.24 3.10 16.70
N HIS A 214 -3.50 2.79 16.41
CA HIS A 214 -4.27 1.75 17.09
C HIS A 214 -4.60 0.55 16.20
N VAL A 215 -4.37 0.66 14.90
CA VAL A 215 -4.58 -0.46 13.98
C VAL A 215 -3.33 -1.33 13.90
N PRO A 216 -3.48 -2.67 13.77
CA PRO A 216 -2.36 -3.58 13.57
C PRO A 216 -1.54 -3.22 12.34
N THR A 217 -0.22 -3.28 12.46
CA THR A 217 0.72 -2.98 11.37
C THR A 217 1.65 -4.15 11.10
N LEU A 218 1.92 -4.43 9.81
CA LEU A 218 2.94 -5.42 9.41
C LEU A 218 4.10 -4.72 8.72
N TRP A 219 5.32 -4.92 9.20
CA TRP A 219 6.55 -4.32 8.69
C TRP A 219 7.43 -5.39 8.07
N ILE A 220 7.69 -5.28 6.76
CA ILE A 220 8.44 -6.26 5.98
C ILE A 220 9.66 -5.62 5.35
N TYR A 221 10.84 -6.17 5.66
CA TYR A 221 12.13 -5.71 5.15
C TYR A 221 13.02 -6.89 4.76
N THR A 222 14.21 -6.60 4.24
CA THR A 222 15.26 -7.58 3.93
C THR A 222 16.60 -7.13 4.49
N GLU A 223 17.50 -8.06 4.70
CA GLU A 223 18.86 -7.77 5.20
C GLU A 223 19.73 -7.03 4.17
N ASN A 224 19.45 -7.20 2.87
CA ASN A 224 20.21 -6.58 1.78
C ASN A 224 19.47 -5.42 1.11
N ASP A 225 18.54 -4.75 1.81
CA ASP A 225 17.94 -3.49 1.34
C ASP A 225 19.03 -2.43 1.16
N LEU A 226 19.26 -1.98 -0.08
CA LEU A 226 20.30 -0.99 -0.39
C LEU A 226 19.89 0.45 -0.06
N PHE A 227 18.62 0.72 0.22
CA PHE A 227 18.13 2.04 0.61
C PHE A 227 18.15 2.23 2.12
N MET A 228 17.56 1.29 2.88
CA MET A 228 17.33 1.43 4.33
C MET A 228 18.34 0.65 5.18
N GLY A 229 19.03 -0.34 4.58
CA GLY A 229 19.91 -1.25 5.30
C GLY A 229 19.18 -2.15 6.29
N PRO A 230 19.88 -3.10 6.93
CA PRO A 230 19.27 -4.04 7.86
C PRO A 230 19.01 -3.47 9.26
N LYS A 231 19.73 -2.43 9.65
CA LYS A 231 19.77 -1.89 11.02
C LYS A 231 18.61 -0.94 11.30
N TYR A 232 18.43 0.06 10.42
CA TYR A 232 17.52 1.18 10.69
C TYR A 232 16.05 0.78 10.74
N PRO A 233 15.53 -0.10 9.87
CA PRO A 233 14.14 -0.54 9.95
C PRO A 233 13.77 -1.16 11.29
N ARG A 234 14.67 -1.95 11.88
CA ARG A 234 14.46 -2.55 13.20
C ARG A 234 14.41 -1.48 14.30
N GLN A 235 15.32 -0.51 14.27
CA GLN A 235 15.33 0.60 15.23
C GLN A 235 14.04 1.43 15.12
N TRP A 236 13.57 1.72 13.90
CA TRP A 236 12.32 2.45 13.68
C TRP A 236 11.09 1.69 14.18
N PHE A 237 11.04 0.39 13.92
CA PHE A 237 9.97 -0.45 14.43
C PHE A 237 9.98 -0.53 15.96
N GLU A 238 11.15 -0.70 16.57
CA GLU A 238 11.28 -0.72 18.05
C GLU A 238 10.85 0.61 18.67
N ALA A 239 11.21 1.75 18.05
CA ALA A 239 10.76 3.07 18.47
C ALA A 239 9.23 3.22 18.38
N PHE A 240 8.62 2.77 17.28
CA PHE A 240 7.17 2.70 17.10
C PHE A 240 6.50 1.84 18.16
N ARG A 241 7.00 0.64 18.41
CA ARG A 241 6.47 -0.30 19.41
C ARG A 241 6.59 0.24 20.85
N LYS A 242 7.73 0.83 21.16
CA LYS A 242 8.02 1.38 22.51
C LYS A 242 7.03 2.49 22.90
N THR A 243 6.47 3.18 21.95
CA THR A 243 5.52 4.28 22.21
C THR A 243 4.06 3.85 22.18
N GLY A 244 3.76 2.58 21.90
CA GLY A 244 2.41 2.00 21.98
C GLY A 244 1.86 1.45 20.68
N GLY A 245 2.56 1.64 19.55
CA GLY A 245 2.11 1.13 18.27
C GLY A 245 2.00 -0.40 18.24
N ASP A 246 0.95 -0.94 17.63
CA ASP A 246 0.76 -2.38 17.45
C ASP A 246 1.33 -2.85 16.10
N GLY A 247 2.10 -3.94 16.10
CA GLY A 247 2.68 -4.44 14.85
C GLY A 247 3.54 -5.69 14.97
N GLU A 248 3.73 -6.29 13.81
CA GLU A 248 4.63 -7.42 13.57
C GLU A 248 5.79 -6.96 12.67
N PHE A 249 7.01 -7.42 12.95
CA PHE A 249 8.20 -7.11 12.16
C PHE A 249 8.81 -8.38 11.57
N VAL A 250 8.97 -8.39 10.26
CA VAL A 250 9.61 -9.47 9.51
C VAL A 250 10.77 -8.91 8.71
N GLN A 251 11.95 -9.48 8.93
CA GLN A 251 13.14 -9.17 8.13
C GLN A 251 13.62 -10.44 7.46
N PHE A 252 13.45 -10.49 6.15
CA PHE A 252 13.88 -11.64 5.35
C PHE A 252 15.40 -11.61 5.11
N PRO A 253 16.03 -12.77 4.92
CA PRO A 253 17.40 -12.84 4.41
C PRO A 253 17.54 -12.12 3.05
N PRO A 254 18.76 -12.00 2.52
CA PRO A 254 19.00 -11.33 1.23
C PRO A 254 18.13 -11.88 0.09
N HIS A 255 17.54 -10.98 -0.72
CA HIS A 255 16.74 -11.29 -1.89
C HIS A 255 17.26 -10.53 -3.12
N GLY A 256 17.75 -11.25 -4.13
CA GLY A 256 18.38 -10.66 -5.31
C GLY A 256 19.55 -9.73 -4.94
N ASP A 257 19.86 -8.80 -5.83
CA ASP A 257 20.94 -7.82 -5.63
C ASP A 257 20.54 -6.69 -4.67
N ASP A 258 19.24 -6.38 -4.61
CA ASP A 258 18.66 -5.34 -3.75
C ASP A 258 17.29 -5.78 -3.23
N GLY A 259 17.27 -6.13 -1.94
CA GLY A 259 16.05 -6.57 -1.27
C GLY A 259 14.99 -5.49 -1.07
N HIS A 260 15.30 -4.21 -1.34
CA HIS A 260 14.30 -3.14 -1.41
C HIS A 260 13.17 -3.44 -2.40
N ASN A 261 13.48 -4.27 -3.40
CA ASN A 261 12.55 -4.71 -4.43
C ASN A 261 11.74 -5.97 -4.06
N LEU A 262 11.77 -6.44 -2.80
CA LEU A 262 11.06 -7.65 -2.35
C LEU A 262 9.60 -7.66 -2.80
N PHE A 263 8.87 -6.57 -2.58
CA PHE A 263 7.45 -6.45 -2.89
C PHE A 263 7.14 -6.70 -4.38
N THR A 264 7.97 -6.14 -5.26
CA THR A 264 7.73 -6.18 -6.70
C THR A 264 8.32 -7.42 -7.38
N ARG A 265 9.45 -7.95 -6.87
CA ARG A 265 10.20 -8.99 -7.57
C ARG A 265 10.09 -10.39 -6.95
N PHE A 266 9.69 -10.48 -5.67
CA PHE A 266 9.69 -11.75 -4.95
C PHE A 266 8.34 -12.04 -4.28
N PRO A 267 7.22 -12.06 -5.04
CA PRO A 267 5.88 -12.19 -4.46
C PRO A 267 5.69 -13.51 -3.71
N GLN A 268 6.37 -14.57 -4.10
CA GLN A 268 6.25 -15.87 -3.43
C GLN A 268 6.83 -15.86 -2.00
N THR A 269 7.77 -14.94 -1.72
CA THR A 269 8.37 -14.80 -0.40
C THR A 269 7.43 -14.11 0.59
N TRP A 270 6.79 -13.02 0.19
CA TRP A 270 6.00 -12.21 1.12
C TRP A 270 4.52 -12.59 1.18
N LYS A 271 3.95 -13.18 0.12
CA LYS A 271 2.52 -13.56 0.09
C LYS A 271 2.09 -14.41 1.27
N PRO A 272 2.81 -15.47 1.69
CA PRO A 272 2.41 -16.27 2.85
C PRO A 272 2.32 -15.46 4.14
N VAL A 273 3.28 -14.57 4.40
CA VAL A 273 3.32 -13.73 5.60
C VAL A 273 2.18 -12.71 5.61
N VAL A 274 1.93 -12.06 4.47
CA VAL A 274 0.82 -11.11 4.32
C VAL A 274 -0.53 -11.85 4.44
N ALA A 275 -0.66 -13.04 3.85
CA ALA A 275 -1.86 -13.85 3.96
C ALA A 275 -2.17 -14.22 5.42
N GLU A 276 -1.17 -14.65 6.18
CA GLU A 276 -1.31 -14.96 7.60
C GLU A 276 -1.72 -13.72 8.40
N PHE A 277 -1.04 -12.60 8.21
CA PHE A 277 -1.37 -11.34 8.86
C PHE A 277 -2.82 -10.92 8.57
N LEU A 278 -3.25 -10.95 7.31
CA LEU A 278 -4.62 -10.59 6.93
C LEU A 278 -5.67 -11.56 7.48
N ARG A 279 -5.37 -12.86 7.58
CA ARG A 279 -6.26 -13.84 8.25
C ARG A 279 -6.45 -13.51 9.74
N LYS A 280 -5.41 -13.07 10.44
CA LYS A 280 -5.50 -12.58 11.83
C LYS A 280 -6.44 -11.38 11.95
N GLN A 281 -6.55 -10.57 10.87
CA GLN A 281 -7.49 -9.44 10.79
C GLN A 281 -8.88 -9.85 10.26
N GLY A 282 -9.16 -11.16 10.16
CA GLY A 282 -10.47 -11.69 9.78
C GLY A 282 -10.76 -11.69 8.26
N TYR A 283 -9.74 -11.61 7.41
CA TYR A 283 -9.91 -11.78 5.96
C TYR A 283 -9.80 -13.25 5.55
N ALA A 284 -10.70 -13.69 4.66
CA ALA A 284 -10.67 -15.03 4.07
C ALA A 284 -9.66 -15.07 2.90
N ILE A 285 -8.37 -15.12 3.22
CA ILE A 285 -7.31 -15.20 2.20
C ILE A 285 -7.14 -16.64 1.76
N LYS A 286 -7.32 -16.90 0.46
CA LYS A 286 -7.12 -18.22 -0.16
C LYS A 286 -5.64 -18.60 -0.10
N GLU A 287 -5.35 -19.88 0.05
CA GLU A 287 -3.98 -20.36 -0.10
C GLU A 287 -3.50 -20.12 -1.53
N THR A 288 -2.26 -19.62 -1.65
CA THR A 288 -1.62 -19.49 -2.95
C THR A 288 -1.01 -20.84 -3.30
N PRO A 289 -1.36 -21.44 -4.44
CA PRO A 289 -0.79 -22.71 -4.87
C PRO A 289 0.71 -22.64 -5.06
#